data_a1874fb5ddbdd984adcad77a205dc28a
#
_entry.id   a1874fb5ddbdd984adcad77a205dc28a
#
_cell.length_a   1.000
_cell.length_b   1.000
_cell.length_c   1.000
_cell.angle_alpha   90.00
_cell.angle_beta   90.00
_cell.angle_gamma   90.00
#
_symmetry.space_group_name_H-M   'P 1'
#
loop_
_entity.id
_entity.type
_entity.pdbx_description
1 polymer ?
#
loop_
_entity_poly.entity_id
_entity_poly.type
_entity_poly.pdbx_seq_one_letter_code
_entity_poly.pdbx_strand_id
1 'polypeptide(L)'
;VPTVELTRFRVEPPRVPALLRARTAMLADFRADRVGFLDARLVRLPDDQWLDIVTWARPEDFAASRAKGANLPGIAAFFAEIAELVGAEEGTEPPIGEAG
;
A
#
# COMPACT_ATOMS: atom_id res chain seq x y z
N VAL A 1 -1.70 12.41 14.57
CA VAL A 1 -2.13 12.42 13.16
C VAL A 1 -1.73 11.11 12.50
N PRO A 2 -2.54 10.62 11.54
CA PRO A 2 -2.19 9.39 10.83
C PRO A 2 -0.91 9.55 9.99
N THR A 3 -0.21 8.43 9.84
CA THR A 3 0.94 8.31 8.95
C THR A 3 0.46 7.77 7.62
N VAL A 4 0.96 8.32 6.52
CA VAL A 4 0.57 7.92 5.16
C VAL A 4 1.78 7.37 4.44
N GLU A 5 1.64 6.17 3.94
CA GLU A 5 2.63 5.49 3.10
C GLU A 5 2.23 5.67 1.64
N LEU A 6 3.14 6.20 0.83
CA LEU A 6 2.92 6.41 -0.60
C LEU A 6 3.93 5.56 -1.36
N THR A 7 3.45 4.57 -2.11
CA THR A 7 4.32 3.69 -2.89
C THR A 7 3.93 3.75 -4.36
N ARG A 8 4.87 4.16 -5.20
CA ARG A 8 4.69 4.20 -6.65
C ARG A 8 5.41 3.01 -7.26
N PHE A 9 4.72 2.29 -8.14
CA PHE A 9 5.28 1.10 -8.79
C PHE A 9 4.73 0.93 -10.19
N ARG A 10 5.41 0.12 -10.99
CA ARG A 10 5.01 -0.20 -12.36
C ARG A 10 4.53 -1.63 -12.45
N VAL A 11 3.49 -1.84 -13.25
CA VAL A 11 2.91 -3.17 -13.50
C VAL A 11 2.82 -3.36 -15.01
N GLU A 12 3.32 -4.49 -15.51
CA GLU A 12 3.17 -4.81 -16.92
C GLU A 12 1.68 -4.99 -17.27
N PRO A 13 1.19 -4.44 -18.38
CA PRO A 13 -0.23 -4.50 -18.73
C PRO A 13 -0.88 -5.88 -18.61
N PRO A 14 -0.25 -6.97 -19.06
CA PRO A 14 -0.87 -8.30 -18.92
C PRO A 14 -1.04 -8.77 -17.48
N ARG A 15 -0.30 -8.17 -16.53
CA ARG A 15 -0.36 -8.53 -15.11
C ARG A 15 -1.42 -7.77 -14.32
N VAL A 16 -2.01 -6.72 -14.91
CA VAL A 16 -2.98 -5.88 -14.20
C VAL A 16 -4.17 -6.67 -13.66
N PRO A 17 -4.80 -7.58 -14.42
CA PRO A 17 -5.91 -8.35 -13.86
C PRO A 17 -5.51 -9.18 -12.64
N ALA A 18 -4.32 -9.77 -12.65
CA ALA A 18 -3.82 -10.54 -11.50
C ALA A 18 -3.52 -9.66 -10.31
N LEU A 19 -2.95 -8.46 -10.53
CA LEU A 19 -2.73 -7.47 -9.47
C LEU A 19 -4.04 -7.12 -8.77
N LEU A 20 -5.08 -6.82 -9.53
CA LEU A 20 -6.37 -6.40 -8.98
C LEU A 20 -7.06 -7.55 -8.23
N ARG A 21 -6.94 -8.78 -8.72
CA ARG A 21 -7.47 -9.95 -7.99
C ARG A 21 -6.73 -10.17 -6.67
N ALA A 22 -5.40 -10.02 -6.68
CA ALA A 22 -4.59 -10.22 -5.47
C ALA A 22 -4.84 -9.13 -4.42
N ARG A 23 -5.32 -7.95 -4.83
CA ARG A 23 -5.55 -6.82 -3.92
C ARG A 23 -6.50 -7.17 -2.77
N THR A 24 -7.59 -7.89 -3.04
CA THR A 24 -8.57 -8.26 -2.01
C THR A 24 -7.94 -9.10 -0.91
N ALA A 25 -7.17 -10.12 -1.29
CA ALA A 25 -6.50 -10.99 -0.33
C ALA A 25 -5.42 -10.23 0.45
N MET A 26 -4.69 -9.35 -0.22
CA MET A 26 -3.69 -8.50 0.43
C MET A 26 -4.33 -7.62 1.51
N LEU A 27 -5.45 -6.96 1.20
CA LEU A 27 -6.15 -6.12 2.19
C LEU A 27 -6.66 -6.93 3.36
N ALA A 28 -7.17 -8.14 3.13
CA ALA A 28 -7.60 -9.02 4.20
C ALA A 28 -6.43 -9.40 5.11
N ASP A 29 -5.27 -9.68 4.55
CA ASP A 29 -4.07 -10.01 5.31
C ASP A 29 -3.59 -8.81 6.13
N PHE A 30 -3.60 -7.60 5.56
CA PHE A 30 -3.23 -6.40 6.31
C PHE A 30 -4.18 -6.18 7.49
N ARG A 31 -5.48 -6.33 7.29
CA ARG A 31 -6.45 -6.16 8.38
C ARG A 31 -6.26 -7.18 9.49
N ALA A 32 -5.90 -8.41 9.14
CA ALA A 32 -5.72 -9.48 10.10
C ALA A 32 -4.39 -9.41 10.86
N ASP A 33 -3.32 -8.90 10.23
CA ASP A 33 -1.96 -9.06 10.73
C ASP A 33 -1.24 -7.74 11.06
N ARG A 34 -1.70 -6.62 10.52
CA ARG A 34 -1.00 -5.33 10.68
C ARG A 34 -1.68 -4.45 11.72
N VAL A 35 -1.03 -4.27 12.86
CA VAL A 35 -1.48 -3.32 13.88
C VAL A 35 -1.46 -1.92 13.30
N GLY A 36 -2.53 -1.16 13.54
CA GLY A 36 -2.61 0.23 13.12
C GLY A 36 -2.94 0.46 11.65
N PHE A 37 -3.19 -0.59 10.88
CA PHE A 37 -3.65 -0.45 9.51
C PHE A 37 -5.05 0.18 9.51
N LEU A 38 -5.22 1.32 8.84
CA LEU A 38 -6.50 2.04 8.81
C LEU A 38 -7.19 1.92 7.46
N ASP A 39 -6.47 2.18 6.37
CA ASP A 39 -7.06 2.24 5.04
C ASP A 39 -5.98 2.10 3.97
N ALA A 40 -6.40 1.67 2.77
CA ALA A 40 -5.52 1.61 1.62
C ALA A 40 -6.32 1.93 0.36
N ARG A 41 -5.74 2.76 -0.51
CA ARG A 41 -6.31 3.11 -1.81
C ARG A 41 -5.28 2.87 -2.90
N LEU A 42 -5.74 2.35 -4.03
CA LEU A 42 -4.89 2.10 -5.18
C LEU A 42 -5.33 3.00 -6.32
N VAL A 43 -4.39 3.76 -6.87
CA VAL A 43 -4.65 4.72 -7.95
C VAL A 43 -3.85 4.31 -9.18
N ARG A 44 -4.52 4.24 -10.32
CA ARG A 44 -3.85 3.99 -11.59
C ARG A 44 -3.35 5.31 -12.18
N LEU A 45 -2.09 5.33 -12.57
CA LEU A 45 -1.43 6.50 -13.15
C LEU A 45 -1.07 6.23 -14.62
N PRO A 46 -0.67 7.26 -15.39
CA PRO A 46 -0.18 7.03 -16.74
C PRO A 46 1.09 6.17 -16.77
N ASP A 47 1.41 5.63 -17.95
CA ASP A 47 2.67 4.91 -18.22
C ASP A 47 2.83 3.63 -17.39
N ASP A 48 1.72 2.89 -17.22
CA ASP A 48 1.71 1.62 -16.49
C ASP A 48 2.11 1.74 -15.03
N GLN A 49 2.00 2.94 -14.47
CA GLN A 49 2.34 3.18 -13.07
C GLN A 49 1.10 3.18 -12.18
N TRP A 50 1.34 2.90 -10.91
CA TRP A 50 0.32 2.81 -9.88
C TRP A 50 0.82 3.49 -8.63
N LEU A 51 -0.10 4.06 -7.86
CA LEU A 51 0.19 4.64 -6.56
C LEU A 51 -0.65 3.94 -5.52
N ASP A 52 0.01 3.36 -4.51
CA ASP A 52 -0.66 2.78 -3.35
C ASP A 52 -0.57 3.77 -2.20
N ILE A 53 -1.71 4.13 -1.64
CA ILE A 53 -1.81 5.09 -0.54
C ILE A 53 -2.34 4.33 0.67
N VAL A 54 -1.47 4.07 1.63
CA VAL A 54 -1.82 3.30 2.82
C VAL A 54 -1.73 4.20 4.05
N THR A 55 -2.79 4.20 4.85
CA THR A 55 -2.88 5.03 6.06
C THR A 55 -2.70 4.16 7.29
N TRP A 56 -1.81 4.58 8.17
CA TRP A 56 -1.45 3.91 9.42
C TRP A 56 -1.78 4.83 10.60
N ALA A 57 -2.17 4.24 11.72
CA ALA A 57 -2.47 5.00 12.92
C ALA A 57 -1.24 5.78 13.42
N ARG A 58 -0.04 5.15 13.35
CA ARG A 58 1.20 5.71 13.87
C ARG A 58 2.38 5.32 12.99
N PRO A 59 3.47 6.12 12.97
CA PRO A 59 4.67 5.74 12.21
C PRO A 59 5.29 4.42 12.65
N GLU A 60 5.17 4.06 13.93
CA GLU A 60 5.66 2.78 14.43
C GLU A 60 4.93 1.60 13.79
N ASP A 61 3.63 1.76 13.52
CA ASP A 61 2.83 0.72 12.87
C ASP A 61 3.28 0.49 11.43
N PHE A 62 3.59 1.57 10.71
CA PHE A 62 4.14 1.47 9.36
C PHE A 62 5.52 0.77 9.40
N ALA A 63 6.39 1.19 10.31
CA ALA A 63 7.72 0.58 10.44
C ALA A 63 7.62 -0.92 10.74
N ALA A 64 6.70 -1.32 11.63
CA ALA A 64 6.48 -2.71 11.97
C ALA A 64 5.97 -3.51 10.77
N SER A 65 5.06 -2.93 9.98
CA SER A 65 4.56 -3.57 8.77
C SER A 65 5.68 -3.79 7.75
N ARG A 66 6.53 -2.77 7.56
CA ARG A 66 7.64 -2.87 6.63
C ARG A 66 8.62 -3.98 7.05
N ALA A 67 8.86 -4.12 8.35
CA ALA A 67 9.73 -5.17 8.88
C ALA A 67 9.16 -6.57 8.62
N LYS A 68 7.85 -6.73 8.60
CA LYS A 68 7.20 -8.01 8.28
C LYS A 68 7.30 -8.37 6.82
N GLY A 69 7.34 -7.37 5.93
CA GLY A 69 7.41 -7.60 4.49
C GLY A 69 6.24 -8.40 3.96
N ALA A 70 6.50 -9.25 2.97
CA ALA A 70 5.49 -10.10 2.34
C ALA A 70 5.33 -11.41 3.09
N ASN A 71 5.01 -11.34 4.37
CA ASN A 71 4.98 -12.48 5.28
C ASN A 71 3.74 -13.37 5.14
N LEU A 72 2.71 -12.91 4.45
CA LEU A 72 1.45 -13.65 4.28
C LEU A 72 1.14 -13.83 2.79
N PRO A 73 0.39 -14.92 2.43
CA PRO A 73 0.21 -15.27 1.00
C PRO A 73 -0.48 -14.20 0.16
N GLY A 74 -1.47 -13.50 0.70
CA GLY A 74 -2.17 -12.46 -0.06
C GLY A 74 -1.29 -11.26 -0.34
N ILE A 75 -0.45 -10.87 0.62
CA ILE A 75 0.51 -9.79 0.45
C ILE A 75 1.56 -10.19 -0.57
N ALA A 76 2.10 -11.41 -0.47
CA ALA A 76 3.11 -11.92 -1.39
C ALA A 76 2.56 -12.00 -2.82
N ALA A 77 1.32 -12.42 -3.00
CA ALA A 77 0.70 -12.53 -4.33
C ALA A 77 0.55 -11.16 -4.99
N PHE A 78 0.19 -10.13 -4.23
CA PHE A 78 0.09 -8.78 -4.76
C PHE A 78 1.46 -8.25 -5.18
N PHE A 79 2.46 -8.39 -4.32
CA PHE A 79 3.81 -7.91 -4.61
C PHE A 79 4.44 -8.64 -5.81
N ALA A 80 4.08 -9.91 -6.03
CA ALA A 80 4.60 -10.69 -7.15
C ALA A 80 4.20 -10.12 -8.52
N GLU A 81 3.13 -9.31 -8.58
CA GLU A 81 2.67 -8.71 -9.83
C GLU A 81 3.35 -7.36 -10.14
N ILE A 82 4.14 -6.85 -9.22
CA ILE A 82 4.85 -5.58 -9.39
C ILE A 82 6.13 -5.82 -10.18
N ALA A 83 6.27 -5.11 -11.32
CA ALA A 83 7.46 -5.23 -12.16
C ALA A 83 8.63 -4.43 -11.60
N GLU A 84 8.35 -3.23 -11.05
CA GLU A 84 9.39 -2.31 -10.59
C GLU A 84 8.84 -1.37 -9.55
N LEU A 85 9.59 -1.18 -8.47
CA LEU A 85 9.30 -0.16 -7.48
C LEU A 85 9.91 1.16 -7.97
N VAL A 86 9.06 2.18 -8.15
CA VAL A 86 9.48 3.47 -8.71
C VAL A 86 9.83 4.46 -7.61
N GLY A 87 9.09 4.46 -6.50
CA GLY A 87 9.37 5.36 -5.40
C GLY A 87 8.54 5.02 -4.17
N ALA A 88 9.00 5.50 -3.03
CA ALA A 88 8.32 5.32 -1.75
C ALA A 88 8.52 6.55 -0.89
N GLU A 89 7.44 7.03 -0.28
CA GLU A 89 7.45 8.21 0.57
C GLU A 89 6.60 7.97 1.81
N GLU A 90 6.93 8.68 2.87
CA GLU A 90 6.15 8.70 4.10
C GLU A 90 5.74 10.13 4.40
N GLY A 91 4.48 10.32 4.75
CA GLY A 91 3.94 11.62 5.12
C GLY A 91 2.99 11.52 6.29
N THR A 92 2.36 12.62 6.60
CA THR A 92 1.33 12.68 7.64
C THR A 92 0.07 13.32 7.07
N GLU A 93 -1.07 12.89 7.61
CA GLU A 93 -2.35 13.47 7.24
C GLU A 93 -2.77 14.47 8.32
N PRO A 94 -2.75 15.78 8.03
CA PRO A 94 -3.10 16.77 9.04
C PRO A 94 -4.61 16.75 9.32
N PRO A 95 -5.05 17.20 10.50
CA PRO A 95 -6.47 17.34 10.78
C PRO A 95 -7.15 18.28 9.78
N ILE A 96 -8.32 17.89 9.28
CA ILE A 96 -9.04 18.65 8.25
C ILE A 96 -9.35 20.07 8.70
N GLY A 97 -9.72 20.25 9.95
CA GLY A 97 -10.06 21.56 10.47
C GLY A 97 -8.91 22.56 10.46
N GLU A 98 -7.66 22.09 10.39
CA GLU A 98 -6.48 22.95 10.36
C GLU A 98 -6.00 23.22 8.94
N ALA A 99 -6.43 22.44 7.98
CA ALA A 99 -6.00 22.57 6.60
C ALA A 99 -6.71 23.73 5.86
N GLY A 100 -7.78 24.24 6.46
CA GLY A 100 -8.59 25.30 5.87
C GLY A 100 -7.94 26.68 5.92
#